data_c8ad2d969191e5b76f7fb50277642eee
#
_entry.id   c8ad2d969191e5b76f7fb50277642eee
#
_cell.length_a   1.000
_cell.length_b   1.000
_cell.length_c   1.000
_cell.angle_alpha   90.00
_cell.angle_beta   90.00
_cell.angle_gamma   90.00
#
_symmetry.space_group_name_H-M   'P 1'
#
loop_
_entity.id
_entity.type
_entity.pdbx_description
1 polymer ?
#
loop_
_entity_poly.entity_id
_entity_poly.type
_entity_poly.pdbx_seq_one_letter_code
_entity_poly.pdbx_strand_id
1 'polypeptide(L)'
;MPRMEALFNTVVPVALVVLSGYLLGRQLEMDLSTLSRLTLYALVPALILDSMYRAEYTLEGVWGLVLGFSLTYALLFLLVQGAGKLFGLSRETTKTLLVCGLFPNSGNMGLSLVYFALGEEGLRRAVVYFLLSSALMFGLGPAFIRGGSLKEGLLFTLRLPLFYALFLGLLLKALGLSLPF
;
A
#
# COMPACT_ATOMS: atom_id res chain seq x y z
N MET A 1 7.80 -4.69 -29.64
CA MET A 1 6.71 -5.60 -29.24
C MET A 1 6.77 -6.08 -27.77
N PRO A 2 7.93 -6.39 -27.14
CA PRO A 2 7.93 -6.90 -25.75
C PRO A 2 7.30 -5.96 -24.70
N ARG A 3 7.32 -4.65 -24.91
CA ARG A 3 6.69 -3.68 -23.99
C ARG A 3 5.16 -3.70 -24.01
N MET A 4 4.55 -3.98 -25.17
CA MET A 4 3.09 -4.07 -25.28
C MET A 4 2.58 -5.37 -24.64
N GLU A 5 3.28 -6.48 -24.82
CA GLU A 5 2.95 -7.75 -24.17
C GLU A 5 3.05 -7.64 -22.63
N ALA A 6 4.10 -7.02 -22.12
CA ALA A 6 4.25 -6.76 -20.67
C ALA A 6 3.11 -5.90 -20.14
N LEU A 7 2.70 -4.84 -20.86
CA LEU A 7 1.58 -4.01 -20.48
C LEU A 7 0.26 -4.80 -20.46
N PHE A 8 0.01 -5.60 -21.50
CA PHE A 8 -1.18 -6.45 -21.58
C PHE A 8 -1.22 -7.47 -20.44
N ASN A 9 -0.11 -8.18 -20.20
CA ASN A 9 -0.02 -9.19 -19.15
C ASN A 9 -0.18 -8.59 -17.72
N THR A 10 0.07 -7.31 -17.56
CA THR A 10 -0.09 -6.63 -16.27
C THR A 10 -1.49 -6.04 -16.11
N VAL A 11 -1.99 -5.33 -17.11
CA VAL A 11 -3.22 -4.54 -17.00
C VAL A 11 -4.47 -5.40 -17.21
N VAL A 12 -4.43 -6.33 -18.15
CA VAL A 12 -5.61 -7.16 -18.48
C VAL A 12 -6.10 -7.99 -17.30
N PRO A 13 -5.25 -8.71 -16.53
CA PRO A 13 -5.72 -9.44 -15.35
C PRO A 13 -6.40 -8.55 -14.31
N VAL A 14 -5.82 -7.37 -14.05
CA VAL A 14 -6.43 -6.40 -13.12
C VAL A 14 -7.77 -5.91 -13.65
N ALA A 15 -7.86 -5.58 -14.93
CA ALA A 15 -9.10 -5.16 -15.57
C ALA A 15 -10.18 -6.27 -15.52
N LEU A 16 -9.79 -7.52 -15.72
CA LEU A 16 -10.71 -8.67 -15.62
C LEU A 16 -11.24 -8.85 -14.19
N VAL A 17 -10.39 -8.69 -13.16
CA VAL A 17 -10.83 -8.74 -11.75
C VAL A 17 -11.82 -7.62 -11.46
N VAL A 18 -11.54 -6.39 -11.92
CA VAL A 18 -12.44 -5.25 -11.75
C VAL A 18 -13.76 -5.48 -12.48
N LEU A 19 -13.73 -5.98 -13.71
CA LEU A 19 -14.92 -6.30 -14.50
C LEU A 19 -15.75 -7.39 -13.83
N SER A 20 -15.10 -8.45 -13.33
CA SER A 20 -15.77 -9.52 -12.59
C SER A 20 -16.46 -8.98 -11.34
N GLY A 21 -15.77 -8.14 -10.56
CA GLY A 21 -16.35 -7.48 -9.38
C GLY A 21 -17.56 -6.59 -9.74
N TYR A 22 -17.47 -5.86 -10.86
CA TYR A 22 -18.57 -5.04 -11.35
C TYR A 22 -19.78 -5.90 -11.75
N LEU A 23 -19.57 -6.99 -12.50
CA LEU A 23 -20.64 -7.90 -12.93
C LEU A 23 -21.31 -8.58 -11.73
N LEU A 24 -20.50 -9.09 -10.77
CA LEU A 24 -21.01 -9.67 -9.53
C LEU A 24 -21.82 -8.67 -8.70
N GLY A 25 -21.30 -7.45 -8.54
CA GLY A 25 -22.00 -6.40 -7.79
C GLY A 25 -23.31 -5.92 -8.43
N ARG A 26 -23.50 -6.18 -9.73
CA ARG A 26 -24.80 -5.96 -10.40
C ARG A 26 -25.81 -7.09 -10.20
N GLN A 27 -25.32 -8.29 -9.98
CA GLN A 27 -26.18 -9.51 -9.89
C GLN A 27 -26.43 -9.93 -8.44
N LEU A 28 -25.53 -9.59 -7.54
CA LEU A 28 -25.58 -9.98 -6.13
C LEU A 28 -25.67 -8.75 -5.25
N GLU A 29 -26.51 -8.81 -4.23
CA GLU A 29 -26.52 -7.82 -3.15
C GLU A 29 -25.28 -8.03 -2.27
N MET A 30 -24.19 -7.33 -2.61
CA MET A 30 -22.91 -7.47 -1.90
C MET A 30 -22.75 -6.36 -0.86
N ASP A 31 -22.56 -6.73 0.39
CA ASP A 31 -22.18 -5.77 1.43
C ASP A 31 -20.69 -5.41 1.32
N LEU A 32 -20.43 -4.23 0.75
CA LEU A 32 -19.08 -3.68 0.60
C LEU A 32 -18.38 -3.46 1.94
N SER A 33 -19.13 -3.23 3.03
CA SER A 33 -18.58 -3.08 4.38
C SER A 33 -17.96 -4.39 4.87
N THR A 34 -18.67 -5.50 4.69
CA THR A 34 -18.17 -6.84 5.01
C THR A 34 -16.96 -7.22 4.18
N LEU A 35 -16.97 -6.96 2.87
CA LEU A 35 -15.82 -7.21 1.99
C LEU A 35 -14.59 -6.38 2.40
N SER A 36 -14.79 -5.10 2.70
CA SER A 36 -13.70 -4.22 3.15
C SER A 36 -13.11 -4.70 4.49
N ARG A 37 -13.96 -5.12 5.44
CA ARG A 37 -13.50 -5.67 6.72
C ARG A 37 -12.74 -6.98 6.52
N LEU A 38 -13.25 -7.91 5.71
CA LEU A 38 -12.56 -9.15 5.37
C LEU A 38 -11.17 -8.87 4.77
N THR A 39 -11.11 -7.93 3.82
CA THR A 39 -9.84 -7.53 3.21
C THR A 39 -8.87 -6.98 4.24
N LEU A 40 -9.28 -6.00 5.05
CA LEU A 40 -8.40 -5.30 5.99
C LEU A 40 -7.99 -6.14 7.20
N TYR A 41 -8.87 -7.02 7.68
CA TYR A 41 -8.63 -7.76 8.93
C TYR A 41 -8.20 -9.22 8.73
N ALA A 42 -8.34 -9.78 7.52
CA ALA A 42 -7.94 -11.14 7.21
C ALA A 42 -6.99 -11.22 6.02
N LEU A 43 -7.41 -10.79 4.81
CA LEU A 43 -6.64 -11.03 3.59
C LEU A 43 -5.32 -10.24 3.55
N VAL A 44 -5.35 -8.94 3.86
CA VAL A 44 -4.13 -8.10 3.87
C VAL A 44 -3.15 -8.55 4.96
N PRO A 45 -3.57 -8.79 6.22
CA PRO A 45 -2.68 -9.38 7.22
C PRO A 45 -2.07 -10.71 6.81
N ALA A 46 -2.86 -11.63 6.23
CA ALA A 46 -2.34 -12.92 5.75
C ALA A 46 -1.28 -12.74 4.65
N LEU A 47 -1.53 -11.85 3.68
CA LEU A 47 -0.57 -11.52 2.63
C LEU A 47 0.73 -10.92 3.20
N ILE A 48 0.64 -10.03 4.18
CA ILE A 48 1.80 -9.40 4.82
C ILE A 48 2.60 -10.46 5.59
N LEU A 49 1.92 -11.29 6.36
CA LEU A 49 2.55 -12.37 7.12
C LEU A 49 3.34 -13.30 6.19
N ASP A 50 2.71 -13.80 5.13
CA ASP A 50 3.36 -14.67 4.14
C ASP A 50 4.54 -13.96 3.46
N SER A 51 4.33 -12.72 3.00
CA SER A 51 5.39 -11.93 2.36
C SER A 51 6.59 -11.69 3.28
N MET A 52 6.37 -11.39 4.56
CA MET A 52 7.46 -11.15 5.52
C MET A 52 8.17 -12.44 5.92
N TYR A 53 7.42 -13.52 6.04
CA TYR A 53 7.96 -14.84 6.37
C TYR A 53 8.87 -15.38 5.24
N ARG A 54 8.42 -15.31 3.99
CA ARG A 54 9.14 -15.84 2.81
C ARG A 54 10.22 -14.93 2.24
N ALA A 55 10.18 -13.65 2.58
CA ALA A 55 11.08 -12.68 1.95
C ALA A 55 12.52 -12.84 2.41
N GLU A 56 13.43 -12.87 1.48
CA GLU A 56 14.87 -12.78 1.71
C GLU A 56 15.31 -11.31 1.60
N TYR A 57 15.02 -10.54 2.65
CA TYR A 57 15.47 -9.16 2.71
C TYR A 57 16.91 -9.08 3.18
N THR A 58 17.75 -8.42 2.39
CA THR A 58 19.03 -7.90 2.87
C THR A 58 18.80 -6.54 3.55
N LEU A 59 19.57 -6.23 4.57
CA LEU A 59 19.51 -4.90 5.22
C LEU A 59 19.67 -3.77 4.19
N GLU A 60 20.57 -3.95 3.25
CA GLU A 60 20.85 -3.02 2.15
C GLU A 60 19.61 -2.80 1.26
N GLY A 61 18.91 -3.89 0.90
CA GLY A 61 17.66 -3.82 0.11
C GLY A 61 16.53 -3.11 0.85
N VAL A 62 16.38 -3.35 2.14
CA VAL A 62 15.37 -2.64 2.97
C VAL A 62 15.69 -1.15 3.07
N TRP A 63 16.96 -0.80 3.33
CA TRP A 63 17.38 0.62 3.34
C TRP A 63 17.16 1.29 1.99
N GLY A 64 17.45 0.60 0.88
CA GLY A 64 17.16 1.10 -0.47
C GLY A 64 15.69 1.41 -0.68
N LEU A 65 14.78 0.52 -0.22
CA LEU A 65 13.33 0.75 -0.28
C LEU A 65 12.89 1.93 0.59
N VAL A 66 13.39 2.03 1.83
CA VAL A 66 13.05 3.13 2.74
C VAL A 66 13.54 4.47 2.18
N LEU A 67 14.77 4.53 1.66
CA LEU A 67 15.31 5.73 1.04
C LEU A 67 14.54 6.11 -0.23
N GLY A 68 14.27 5.14 -1.11
CA GLY A 68 13.49 5.37 -2.32
C GLY A 68 12.08 5.87 -2.02
N PHE A 69 11.42 5.27 -1.02
CA PHE A 69 10.12 5.73 -0.52
C PHE A 69 10.21 7.17 -0.02
N SER A 70 11.15 7.45 0.88
CA SER A 70 11.30 8.77 1.49
C SER A 70 11.59 9.86 0.46
N LEU A 71 12.48 9.59 -0.49
CA LEU A 71 12.80 10.50 -1.59
C LEU A 71 11.59 10.75 -2.49
N THR A 72 10.85 9.70 -2.84
CA THR A 72 9.64 9.82 -3.67
C THR A 72 8.59 10.70 -3.00
N TYR A 73 8.33 10.46 -1.70
CA TYR A 73 7.36 11.25 -0.96
C TYR A 73 7.81 12.69 -0.72
N ALA A 74 9.10 12.91 -0.43
CA ALA A 74 9.66 14.25 -0.33
C ALA A 74 9.56 15.01 -1.66
N LEU A 75 9.89 14.36 -2.77
CA LEU A 75 9.80 14.95 -4.10
C LEU A 75 8.35 15.29 -4.46
N LEU A 76 7.40 14.38 -4.25
CA LEU A 76 5.96 14.62 -4.46
C LEU A 76 5.47 15.80 -3.61
N PHE A 77 5.85 15.85 -2.35
CA PHE A 77 5.51 16.97 -1.47
C PHE A 77 6.02 18.29 -2.03
N LEU A 78 7.30 18.37 -2.41
CA LEU A 78 7.92 19.56 -2.98
C LEU A 78 7.29 19.97 -4.31
N LEU A 79 7.01 19.01 -5.20
CA LEU A 79 6.37 19.25 -6.49
C LEU A 79 4.96 19.85 -6.32
N VAL A 80 4.14 19.25 -5.43
CA VAL A 80 2.78 19.76 -5.19
C VAL A 80 2.81 21.14 -4.53
N GLN A 81 3.70 21.39 -3.56
CA GLN A 81 3.86 22.70 -2.94
C GLN A 81 4.37 23.75 -3.96
N GLY A 82 5.33 23.35 -4.80
CA GLY A 82 5.85 24.20 -5.89
C GLY A 82 4.76 24.53 -6.91
N ALA A 83 4.01 23.54 -7.35
CA ALA A 83 2.88 23.72 -8.27
C ALA A 83 1.80 24.61 -7.64
N GLY A 84 1.48 24.40 -6.36
CA GLY A 84 0.52 25.23 -5.63
C GLY A 84 0.90 26.72 -5.65
N LYS A 85 2.18 27.02 -5.42
CA LYS A 85 2.71 28.39 -5.49
C LYS A 85 2.73 28.94 -6.92
N LEU A 86 3.21 28.15 -7.88
CA LEU A 86 3.38 28.54 -9.27
C LEU A 86 2.04 28.85 -9.95
N PHE A 87 1.02 28.03 -9.69
CA PHE A 87 -0.31 28.17 -10.26
C PHE A 87 -1.29 28.98 -9.39
N GLY A 88 -0.83 29.56 -8.28
CA GLY A 88 -1.67 30.34 -7.37
C GLY A 88 -2.85 29.55 -6.77
N LEU A 89 -2.66 28.23 -6.51
CA LEU A 89 -3.72 27.37 -6.00
C LEU A 89 -4.06 27.75 -4.56
N SER A 90 -5.35 27.61 -4.20
CA SER A 90 -5.77 27.81 -2.81
C SER A 90 -5.06 26.80 -1.88
N ARG A 91 -4.96 27.18 -0.61
CA ARG A 91 -4.38 26.28 0.43
C ARG A 91 -5.12 24.93 0.50
N GLU A 92 -6.45 24.96 0.33
CA GLU A 92 -7.27 23.75 0.36
C GLU A 92 -7.03 22.87 -0.86
N THR A 93 -6.95 23.46 -2.05
CA THR A 93 -6.64 22.73 -3.29
C THR A 93 -5.26 22.08 -3.20
N THR A 94 -4.25 22.83 -2.76
CA THR A 94 -2.89 22.30 -2.57
C THR A 94 -2.87 21.16 -1.55
N LYS A 95 -3.61 21.28 -0.44
CA LYS A 95 -3.75 20.22 0.56
C LYS A 95 -4.43 18.96 -0.01
N THR A 96 -5.49 19.15 -0.80
CA THR A 96 -6.19 18.03 -1.47
C THR A 96 -5.26 17.31 -2.46
N LEU A 97 -4.51 18.05 -3.26
CA LEU A 97 -3.52 17.48 -4.18
C LEU A 97 -2.43 16.70 -3.42
N LEU A 98 -1.97 17.20 -2.29
CA LEU A 98 -1.02 16.48 -1.42
C LEU A 98 -1.61 15.15 -0.94
N VAL A 99 -2.84 15.17 -0.42
CA VAL A 99 -3.51 13.96 0.07
C VAL A 99 -3.68 12.93 -1.05
N CYS A 100 -4.15 13.36 -2.22
CA CYS A 100 -4.32 12.48 -3.38
C CYS A 100 -2.99 11.92 -3.90
N GLY A 101 -1.92 12.70 -3.87
CA GLY A 101 -0.61 12.29 -4.35
C GLY A 101 0.14 11.39 -3.36
N LEU A 102 0.07 11.71 -2.06
CA LEU A 102 0.80 10.98 -1.02
C LEU A 102 0.08 9.70 -0.55
N PHE A 103 -1.24 9.59 -0.78
CA PHE A 103 -2.02 8.41 -0.35
C PHE A 103 -2.65 7.67 -1.53
N PRO A 104 -1.81 7.07 -2.41
CA PRO A 104 -2.30 6.31 -3.55
C PRO A 104 -2.96 5.01 -3.07
N ASN A 105 -3.78 4.41 -3.94
CA ASN A 105 -4.36 3.09 -3.69
C ASN A 105 -3.29 1.98 -3.86
N SER A 106 -2.30 1.99 -2.98
CA SER A 106 -1.17 1.06 -3.02
C SER A 106 -1.56 -0.37 -2.61
N GLY A 107 -2.55 -0.53 -1.73
CA GLY A 107 -3.03 -1.84 -1.27
C GLY A 107 -3.81 -2.59 -2.35
N ASN A 108 -5.00 -2.09 -2.71
CA ASN A 108 -5.89 -2.85 -3.58
C ASN A 108 -5.44 -2.91 -5.05
N MET A 109 -4.90 -1.83 -5.59
CA MET A 109 -4.44 -1.79 -6.98
C MET A 109 -2.92 -1.97 -7.10
N GLY A 110 -2.14 -1.32 -6.24
CA GLY A 110 -0.69 -1.31 -6.35
C GLY A 110 -0.09 -2.71 -6.20
N LEU A 111 -0.48 -3.46 -5.17
CA LEU A 111 0.04 -4.83 -4.95
C LEU A 111 -0.30 -5.75 -6.11
N SER A 112 -1.54 -5.71 -6.62
CA SER A 112 -1.96 -6.53 -7.76
C SER A 112 -1.21 -6.19 -9.04
N LEU A 113 -1.05 -4.89 -9.37
CA LEU A 113 -0.29 -4.45 -10.53
C LEU A 113 1.17 -4.88 -10.46
N VAL A 114 1.80 -4.73 -9.29
CA VAL A 114 3.20 -5.13 -9.11
C VAL A 114 3.35 -6.64 -9.20
N TYR A 115 2.42 -7.41 -8.65
CA TYR A 115 2.43 -8.87 -8.77
C TYR A 115 2.37 -9.32 -10.23
N PHE A 116 1.45 -8.78 -11.02
CA PHE A 116 1.33 -9.14 -12.44
C PHE A 116 2.49 -8.63 -13.31
N ALA A 117 3.13 -7.52 -12.91
CA ALA A 117 4.26 -6.96 -13.65
C ALA A 117 5.60 -7.61 -13.32
N LEU A 118 5.85 -7.91 -12.03
CA LEU A 118 7.16 -8.26 -11.48
C LEU A 118 7.17 -9.59 -10.69
N GLY A 119 6.02 -10.29 -10.65
CA GLY A 119 5.89 -11.58 -9.96
C GLY A 119 5.98 -11.45 -8.43
N GLU A 120 6.22 -12.58 -7.77
CA GLU A 120 6.23 -12.67 -6.30
C GLU A 120 7.33 -11.83 -5.64
N GLU A 121 8.52 -11.75 -6.26
CA GLU A 121 9.61 -10.94 -5.72
C GLU A 121 9.28 -9.44 -5.74
N GLY A 122 8.64 -8.98 -6.82
CA GLY A 122 8.09 -7.62 -6.90
C GLY A 122 7.03 -7.37 -5.84
N LEU A 123 6.11 -8.33 -5.65
CA LEU A 123 5.06 -8.26 -4.63
C LEU A 123 5.64 -8.13 -3.22
N ARG A 124 6.65 -8.93 -2.86
CA ARG A 124 7.30 -8.84 -1.54
C ARG A 124 7.85 -7.45 -1.27
N ARG A 125 8.53 -6.85 -2.24
CA ARG A 125 9.03 -5.45 -2.13
C ARG A 125 7.90 -4.44 -2.07
N ALA A 126 6.84 -4.63 -2.85
CA ALA A 126 5.67 -3.77 -2.83
C ALA A 126 4.92 -3.83 -1.49
N VAL A 127 4.92 -4.96 -0.79
CA VAL A 127 4.35 -5.08 0.57
C VAL A 127 5.10 -4.19 1.56
N VAL A 128 6.44 -4.11 1.49
CA VAL A 128 7.21 -3.17 2.33
C VAL A 128 6.82 -1.73 2.02
N TYR A 129 6.74 -1.36 0.74
CA TYR A 129 6.29 -0.03 0.33
C TYR A 129 4.87 0.27 0.83
N PHE A 130 3.96 -0.69 0.72
CA PHE A 130 2.58 -0.58 1.22
C PHE A 130 2.52 -0.37 2.74
N LEU A 131 3.36 -1.07 3.51
CA LEU A 131 3.46 -0.90 4.97
C LEU A 131 3.94 0.51 5.34
N LEU A 132 4.97 1.02 4.66
CA LEU A 132 5.47 2.38 4.85
C LEU A 132 4.41 3.43 4.49
N SER A 133 3.74 3.26 3.35
CA SER A 133 2.64 4.11 2.90
C SER A 133 1.46 4.11 3.89
N SER A 134 1.10 2.94 4.40
CA SER A 134 0.03 2.78 5.40
C SER A 134 0.40 3.44 6.74
N ALA A 135 1.64 3.26 7.20
CA ALA A 135 2.13 3.92 8.41
C ALA A 135 2.08 5.45 8.29
N LEU A 136 2.46 5.98 7.12
CA LEU A 136 2.40 7.41 6.85
C LEU A 136 0.96 7.89 6.75
N MET A 137 0.08 7.15 6.05
CA MET A 137 -1.33 7.49 5.88
C MET A 137 -2.08 7.52 7.22
N PHE A 138 -1.95 6.48 8.01
CA PHE A 138 -2.69 6.35 9.27
C PHE A 138 -2.02 7.11 10.42
N GLY A 139 -0.68 7.25 10.40
CA GLY A 139 0.07 8.00 11.41
C GLY A 139 -0.01 9.51 11.21
N LEU A 140 0.20 9.98 10.00
CA LEU A 140 0.25 11.42 9.69
C LEU A 140 -1.04 11.95 9.06
N GLY A 141 -1.80 11.11 8.34
CA GLY A 141 -3.00 11.52 7.61
C GLY A 141 -4.01 12.29 8.47
N PRO A 142 -4.42 11.80 9.65
CA PRO A 142 -5.36 12.51 10.53
C PRO A 142 -4.85 13.90 10.98
N ALA A 143 -3.55 14.02 11.27
CA ALA A 143 -2.94 15.29 11.61
C ALA A 143 -2.96 16.29 10.45
N PHE A 144 -2.68 15.79 9.24
CA PHE A 144 -2.72 16.59 8.01
C PHE A 144 -4.14 17.04 7.63
N ILE A 145 -5.12 16.16 7.77
CA ILE A 145 -6.49 16.40 7.29
C ILE A 145 -7.29 17.18 8.33
N ARG A 146 -7.23 16.79 9.60
CA ARG A 146 -8.12 17.28 10.68
C ARG A 146 -7.41 18.08 11.76
N GLY A 147 -6.07 18.25 11.70
CA GLY A 147 -5.32 18.87 12.78
C GLY A 147 -5.20 18.01 14.05
N GLY A 148 -5.34 16.68 13.90
CA GLY A 148 -5.24 15.72 15.00
C GLY A 148 -3.82 15.57 15.55
N SER A 149 -3.70 14.88 16.70
CA SER A 149 -2.41 14.60 17.34
C SER A 149 -1.65 13.50 16.58
N LEU A 150 -0.35 13.74 16.33
CA LEU A 150 0.55 12.72 15.76
C LEU A 150 0.62 11.46 16.65
N LYS A 151 0.56 11.64 17.96
CA LYS A 151 0.58 10.51 18.92
C LYS A 151 -0.64 9.61 18.74
N GLU A 152 -1.83 10.18 18.56
CA GLU A 152 -3.06 9.43 18.32
C GLU A 152 -3.01 8.67 16.99
N GLY A 153 -2.51 9.31 15.93
CA GLY A 153 -2.30 8.67 14.64
C GLY A 153 -1.33 7.49 14.72
N LEU A 154 -0.20 7.65 15.39
CA LEU A 154 0.79 6.59 15.62
C LEU A 154 0.20 5.42 16.42
N LEU A 155 -0.50 5.71 17.52
CA LEU A 155 -1.16 4.67 18.32
C LEU A 155 -2.26 3.94 17.54
N PHE A 156 -3.00 4.65 16.70
CA PHE A 156 -3.98 4.03 15.81
C PHE A 156 -3.29 3.12 14.78
N THR A 157 -2.22 3.59 14.15
CA THR A 157 -1.42 2.80 13.20
C THR A 157 -0.95 1.49 13.81
N LEU A 158 -0.38 1.53 15.02
CA LEU A 158 0.11 0.34 15.72
C LEU A 158 -1.01 -0.65 16.12
N ARG A 159 -2.27 -0.22 16.15
CA ARG A 159 -3.42 -1.10 16.41
C ARG A 159 -3.95 -1.81 15.17
N LEU A 160 -3.49 -1.44 13.98
CA LEU A 160 -3.93 -2.09 12.75
C LEU A 160 -3.38 -3.51 12.64
N PRO A 161 -4.18 -4.50 12.24
CA PRO A 161 -3.78 -5.91 12.19
C PRO A 161 -2.62 -6.17 11.22
N LEU A 162 -2.44 -5.32 10.23
CA LEU A 162 -1.33 -5.42 9.26
C LEU A 162 0.06 -5.29 9.93
N PHE A 163 0.20 -4.48 11.00
CA PHE A 163 1.47 -4.35 11.72
C PHE A 163 1.72 -5.55 12.65
N TYR A 164 0.68 -6.14 13.22
CA TYR A 164 0.83 -7.41 13.95
C TYR A 164 1.27 -8.54 13.03
N ALA A 165 0.70 -8.60 11.81
CA ALA A 165 1.12 -9.60 10.80
C ALA A 165 2.58 -9.40 10.37
N LEU A 166 3.03 -8.15 10.20
CA LEU A 166 4.44 -7.83 9.95
C LEU A 166 5.35 -8.40 11.04
N PHE A 167 5.09 -8.06 12.31
CA PHE A 167 5.92 -8.52 13.42
C PHE A 167 5.88 -10.04 13.58
N LEU A 168 4.70 -10.65 13.43
CA LEU A 168 4.55 -12.10 13.49
C LEU A 168 5.31 -12.80 12.37
N GLY A 169 5.21 -12.33 11.13
CA GLY A 169 5.93 -12.90 9.99
C GLY A 169 7.45 -12.85 10.18
N LEU A 170 7.97 -11.70 10.63
CA LEU A 170 9.40 -11.56 10.96
C LEU A 170 9.84 -12.44 12.13
N LEU A 171 9.01 -12.57 13.16
CA LEU A 171 9.29 -13.43 14.33
C LEU A 171 9.34 -14.90 13.94
N LEU A 172 8.35 -15.40 13.19
CA LEU A 172 8.30 -16.77 12.71
C LEU A 172 9.53 -17.11 11.87
N LYS A 173 9.93 -16.17 10.99
CA LYS A 173 11.15 -16.31 10.20
C LYS A 173 12.40 -16.36 11.08
N ALA A 174 12.53 -15.47 12.06
CA ALA A 174 13.69 -15.43 12.97
C ALA A 174 13.81 -16.68 13.82
N LEU A 175 12.68 -17.30 14.19
CA LEU A 175 12.63 -18.56 14.94
C LEU A 175 12.88 -19.81 14.07
N GLY A 176 12.96 -19.66 12.74
CA GLY A 176 13.15 -20.78 11.81
C GLY A 176 11.98 -21.76 11.79
N LEU A 177 10.79 -21.34 12.21
CA LEU A 177 9.61 -22.20 12.26
C LEU A 177 9.07 -22.41 10.83
N SER A 178 8.99 -23.66 10.38
CA SER A 178 8.38 -23.98 9.08
C SER A 178 6.87 -23.91 9.18
N LEU A 179 6.25 -23.05 8.35
CA LEU A 179 4.79 -23.02 8.19
C LEU A 179 4.35 -24.12 7.22
N PRO A 180 3.20 -24.78 7.47
CA PRO A 180 2.76 -25.94 6.70
C PRO A 180 2.14 -25.62 5.32
N PHE A 181 2.41 -24.41 4.77
CA PHE A 181 1.89 -23.96 3.48
C PHE A 181 2.91 -23.22 2.64
#